data_068f3bd9a26340ee452d487ec824a087
#
_entry.id   068f3bd9a26340ee452d487ec824a087
#
_cell.length_a   1.000
_cell.length_b   1.000
_cell.length_c   1.000
_cell.angle_alpha   90.00
_cell.angle_beta   90.00
_cell.angle_gamma   90.00
#
_symmetry.space_group_name_H-M   'P 1'
#
loop_
_entity.id
_entity.type
_entity.pdbx_description
1 polymer ?
#
loop_
_entity_poly.entity_id
_entity_poly.type
_entity_poly.pdbx_seq_one_letter_code
_entity_poly.pdbx_strand_id
1 'polypeptide(L)'
;MIPTSGPAREDANMGSTSPETLEKRLGELERIIAPYESALVAFSGGVDSSLALAVAARSLPKDRVLAVTSNNETYLPSELDLACDFAASLGVEHLVVNTRELDNPNYASNPKDRCYFCKSTLYSDLARIAGEKGYACVVDGANKDDEGDYRPGRKAAKELGVVSPLSLAGVGKAEVRDLARYLDLPTWDKPALACLSSRFPYGQAITPEKLAQVARAEEFMRSRGYKQVRVRHHGEIARLEVGSGEMERAFAEREEISAQLKTAGFLYVALDLAGYTPGSLNAALGQPGKKAKKLLPVVG
;
A
#
# COMPACT_ATOMS: atom_id res chain seq x y z
N MET A 1 -21.96 6.88 -45.24
CA MET A 1 -21.73 8.11 -44.47
C MET A 1 -21.96 7.78 -43.01
N ILE A 2 -20.88 7.62 -42.25
CA ILE A 2 -20.86 7.36 -40.80
C ILE A 2 -20.47 8.69 -40.18
N PRO A 3 -21.23 9.26 -39.19
CA PRO A 3 -20.80 10.46 -38.51
C PRO A 3 -19.77 10.10 -37.43
N THR A 4 -18.58 10.60 -37.59
CA THR A 4 -17.52 10.69 -36.59
C THR A 4 -17.80 11.92 -35.71
N SER A 5 -18.12 11.73 -34.45
CA SER A 5 -17.78 12.65 -33.36
C SER A 5 -18.28 12.06 -32.04
N GLY A 6 -17.40 11.30 -31.36
CA GLY A 6 -17.55 11.05 -29.93
C GLY A 6 -17.23 12.33 -29.15
N PRO A 7 -17.88 12.57 -27.99
CA PRO A 7 -17.65 13.79 -27.21
C PRO A 7 -16.23 13.82 -26.69
N ALA A 8 -15.58 14.99 -26.85
CA ALA A 8 -14.34 15.33 -26.20
C ALA A 8 -14.48 15.09 -24.67
N ARG A 9 -13.60 14.29 -24.10
CA ARG A 9 -13.47 14.20 -22.65
C ARG A 9 -13.01 15.57 -22.18
N GLU A 10 -13.87 16.25 -21.44
CA GLU A 10 -13.54 17.48 -20.75
C GLU A 10 -12.36 17.20 -19.81
N ASP A 11 -11.31 18.01 -19.96
CA ASP A 11 -10.09 18.02 -19.16
C ASP A 11 -10.43 18.38 -17.70
N ALA A 12 -10.80 17.38 -16.90
CA ALA A 12 -10.99 17.53 -15.48
C ALA A 12 -9.59 17.63 -14.81
N ASN A 13 -9.18 18.86 -14.58
CA ASN A 13 -8.17 19.29 -13.60
C ASN A 13 -6.83 18.53 -13.65
N MET A 14 -6.02 18.83 -14.66
CA MET A 14 -4.59 18.47 -14.67
C MET A 14 -3.93 19.12 -13.45
N GLY A 15 -3.19 18.34 -12.66
CA GLY A 15 -2.35 18.83 -11.58
C GLY A 15 -1.46 19.99 -12.09
N SER A 16 -1.08 20.90 -11.21
CA SER A 16 -0.40 22.17 -11.51
C SER A 16 0.97 22.02 -12.20
N THR A 17 1.43 20.80 -12.51
CA THR A 17 2.77 20.50 -13.03
C THR A 17 2.73 20.35 -14.56
N SER A 18 3.56 21.15 -15.27
CA SER A 18 3.61 21.08 -16.74
C SER A 18 4.18 19.76 -17.25
N PRO A 19 3.75 19.28 -18.45
CA PRO A 19 4.29 18.08 -19.08
C PRO A 19 5.81 18.09 -19.21
N GLU A 20 6.41 19.25 -19.54
CA GLU A 20 7.86 19.42 -19.63
C GLU A 20 8.56 19.17 -18.28
N THR A 21 7.96 19.64 -17.19
CA THR A 21 8.47 19.38 -15.85
C THR A 21 8.38 17.91 -15.49
N LEU A 22 7.28 17.24 -15.83
CA LEU A 22 7.09 15.81 -15.58
C LEU A 22 8.09 14.96 -16.37
N GLU A 23 8.33 15.28 -17.65
CA GLU A 23 9.32 14.57 -18.46
C GLU A 23 10.75 14.75 -17.91
N LYS A 24 11.11 15.96 -17.46
CA LYS A 24 12.38 16.19 -16.76
C LYS A 24 12.51 15.33 -15.51
N ARG A 25 11.45 15.24 -14.69
CA ARG A 25 11.43 14.42 -13.48
C ARG A 25 11.55 12.92 -13.79
N LEU A 26 10.89 12.44 -14.86
CA LEU A 26 11.09 11.08 -15.33
C LEU A 26 12.54 10.81 -15.73
N GLY A 27 13.16 11.71 -16.48
CA GLY A 27 14.58 11.61 -16.84
C GLY A 27 15.52 11.62 -15.63
N GLU A 28 15.15 12.26 -14.52
CA GLU A 28 15.89 12.18 -13.26
C GLU A 28 15.77 10.79 -12.60
N LEU A 29 14.58 10.20 -12.60
CA LEU A 29 14.33 8.86 -12.10
C LEU A 29 15.05 7.80 -12.95
N GLU A 30 14.98 7.92 -14.28
CA GLU A 30 15.65 7.02 -15.23
C GLU A 30 17.17 7.03 -15.01
N ARG A 31 17.78 8.20 -14.81
CA ARG A 31 19.23 8.33 -14.53
C ARG A 31 19.68 7.66 -13.22
N ILE A 32 18.76 7.47 -12.25
CA ILE A 32 19.07 6.75 -11.00
C ILE A 32 19.11 5.25 -11.25
N ILE A 33 18.26 4.72 -12.13
CA ILE A 33 18.13 3.28 -12.40
C ILE A 33 19.10 2.79 -13.48
N ALA A 34 19.32 3.57 -14.52
CA ALA A 34 20.12 3.17 -15.70
C ALA A 34 21.52 2.58 -15.38
N PRO A 35 22.28 3.06 -14.35
CA PRO A 35 23.61 2.51 -14.06
C PRO A 35 23.63 1.06 -13.58
N TYR A 36 22.48 0.49 -13.19
CA TYR A 36 22.42 -0.87 -12.62
C TYR A 36 22.36 -2.00 -13.65
N GLU A 37 22.13 -1.70 -14.94
CA GLU A 37 22.04 -2.68 -16.03
C GLU A 37 20.90 -3.72 -15.91
N SER A 38 20.47 -4.06 -14.71
CA SER A 38 19.33 -4.94 -14.40
C SER A 38 18.77 -4.66 -13.03
N ALA A 39 17.44 -4.83 -12.84
CA ALA A 39 16.75 -4.52 -11.61
C ALA A 39 15.66 -5.53 -11.27
N LEU A 40 15.61 -5.95 -10.01
CA LEU A 40 14.47 -6.64 -9.42
C LEU A 40 13.63 -5.60 -8.66
N VAL A 41 12.38 -5.40 -9.05
CA VAL A 41 11.49 -4.39 -8.46
C VAL A 41 10.54 -5.03 -7.45
N ALA A 42 10.59 -4.60 -6.19
CA ALA A 42 9.62 -4.95 -5.15
C ALA A 42 8.27 -4.32 -5.48
N PHE A 43 7.40 -5.10 -6.10
CA PHE A 43 6.16 -4.62 -6.70
C PHE A 43 4.94 -5.01 -5.87
N SER A 44 4.22 -4.04 -5.34
CA SER A 44 3.02 -4.25 -4.51
C SER A 44 1.71 -3.92 -5.23
N GLY A 45 1.75 -3.52 -6.52
CA GLY A 45 0.57 -3.04 -7.24
C GLY A 45 0.01 -1.69 -6.77
N GLY A 46 0.66 -1.02 -5.82
CA GLY A 46 0.34 0.36 -5.41
C GLY A 46 0.98 1.38 -6.36
N VAL A 47 0.46 2.62 -6.40
CA VAL A 47 0.90 3.65 -7.34
C VAL A 47 2.42 3.91 -7.31
N ASP A 48 3.03 3.91 -6.12
CA ASP A 48 4.47 4.18 -5.96
C ASP A 48 5.32 3.07 -6.58
N SER A 49 5.02 1.81 -6.28
CA SER A 49 5.72 0.65 -6.85
C SER A 49 5.42 0.47 -8.34
N SER A 50 4.23 0.86 -8.80
CA SER A 50 3.88 0.88 -10.23
C SER A 50 4.71 1.90 -10.99
N LEU A 51 4.87 3.11 -10.43
CA LEU A 51 5.74 4.13 -11.03
C LEU A 51 7.20 3.66 -11.04
N ALA A 52 7.70 3.10 -9.94
CA ALA A 52 9.07 2.57 -9.89
C ALA A 52 9.30 1.46 -10.93
N LEU A 53 8.33 0.54 -11.12
CA LEU A 53 8.39 -0.50 -12.13
C LEU A 53 8.35 0.07 -13.56
N ALA A 54 7.45 1.03 -13.82
CA ALA A 54 7.36 1.68 -15.13
C ALA A 54 8.65 2.43 -15.49
N VAL A 55 9.26 3.13 -14.52
CA VAL A 55 10.55 3.81 -14.71
C VAL A 55 11.66 2.78 -14.98
N ALA A 56 11.72 1.68 -14.23
CA ALA A 56 12.71 0.61 -14.47
C ALA A 56 12.54 0.00 -15.88
N ALA A 57 11.31 -0.28 -16.30
CA ALA A 57 11.01 -0.81 -17.64
C ALA A 57 11.30 0.17 -18.81
N ARG A 58 11.38 1.48 -18.52
CA ARG A 58 11.80 2.52 -19.48
C ARG A 58 13.33 2.70 -19.50
N SER A 59 13.99 2.47 -18.37
CA SER A 59 15.43 2.72 -18.21
C SER A 59 16.29 1.55 -18.65
N LEU A 60 15.75 0.33 -18.61
CA LEU A 60 16.48 -0.93 -18.83
C LEU A 60 15.78 -1.78 -19.91
N PRO A 61 16.51 -2.70 -20.58
CA PRO A 61 15.89 -3.72 -21.41
C PRO A 61 14.86 -4.53 -20.59
N LYS A 62 13.71 -4.85 -21.19
CA LYS A 62 12.59 -5.49 -20.48
C LYS A 62 12.94 -6.86 -19.87
N ASP A 63 13.82 -7.60 -20.51
CA ASP A 63 14.37 -8.88 -20.05
C ASP A 63 15.40 -8.70 -18.91
N ARG A 64 15.75 -7.47 -18.58
CA ARG A 64 16.61 -7.08 -17.46
C ARG A 64 15.84 -6.46 -16.29
N VAL A 65 14.50 -6.50 -16.34
CA VAL A 65 13.63 -6.05 -15.26
C VAL A 65 12.74 -7.21 -14.81
N LEU A 66 12.72 -7.49 -13.51
CA LEU A 66 11.86 -8.48 -12.90
C LEU A 66 10.96 -7.80 -11.87
N ALA A 67 9.65 -7.85 -12.04
CA ALA A 67 8.72 -7.48 -11.00
C ALA A 67 8.54 -8.64 -10.02
N VAL A 68 8.63 -8.40 -8.71
CA VAL A 68 8.40 -9.43 -7.69
C VAL A 68 7.36 -8.96 -6.69
N THR A 69 6.26 -9.71 -6.59
CA THR A 69 5.19 -9.47 -5.62
C THR A 69 5.23 -10.54 -4.53
N SER A 70 5.28 -10.09 -3.27
CA SER A 70 5.10 -10.97 -2.12
C SER A 70 3.61 -11.26 -1.93
N ASN A 71 3.23 -12.50 -2.07
CA ASN A 71 1.90 -13.01 -1.76
C ASN A 71 1.92 -13.66 -0.37
N ASN A 72 1.18 -13.09 0.56
CA ASN A 72 1.04 -13.59 1.93
C ASN A 72 -0.36 -13.28 2.47
N GLU A 73 -0.66 -13.70 3.69
CA GLU A 73 -1.97 -13.56 4.32
C GLU A 73 -2.41 -12.09 4.52
N THR A 74 -1.50 -11.12 4.33
CA THR A 74 -1.81 -9.69 4.46
C THR A 74 -2.14 -9.03 3.12
N TYR A 75 -2.00 -9.75 2.00
CA TYR A 75 -2.23 -9.28 0.65
C TYR A 75 -3.61 -9.75 0.15
N LEU A 76 -4.35 -8.88 -0.51
CA LEU A 76 -5.68 -9.23 -1.03
C LEU A 76 -5.56 -9.94 -2.38
N PRO A 77 -6.26 -11.07 -2.61
CA PRO A 77 -6.19 -11.78 -3.88
C PRO A 77 -6.51 -10.91 -5.10
N SER A 78 -7.54 -10.06 -5.02
CA SER A 78 -7.91 -9.12 -6.08
C SER A 78 -6.81 -8.12 -6.47
N GLU A 79 -5.90 -7.83 -5.54
CA GLU A 79 -4.76 -6.96 -5.80
C GLU A 79 -3.65 -7.69 -6.55
N LEU A 80 -3.54 -9.01 -6.36
CA LEU A 80 -2.55 -9.83 -7.06
C LEU A 80 -2.84 -9.90 -8.55
N ASP A 81 -4.11 -10.13 -8.91
CA ASP A 81 -4.53 -10.18 -10.32
C ASP A 81 -4.21 -8.85 -11.03
N LEU A 82 -4.55 -7.72 -10.40
CA LEU A 82 -4.23 -6.39 -10.92
C LEU A 82 -2.72 -6.15 -11.06
N ALA A 83 -1.93 -6.68 -10.14
CA ALA A 83 -0.48 -6.58 -10.20
C ALA A 83 0.09 -7.41 -11.37
N CYS A 84 -0.42 -8.62 -11.59
CA CYS A 84 -0.05 -9.47 -12.73
C CYS A 84 -0.36 -8.78 -14.06
N ASP A 85 -1.58 -8.27 -14.22
CA ASP A 85 -2.02 -7.58 -15.43
C ASP A 85 -1.17 -6.33 -15.71
N PHE A 86 -0.84 -5.58 -14.66
CA PHE A 86 0.00 -4.39 -14.81
C PHE A 86 1.42 -4.72 -15.28
N ALA A 87 2.09 -5.70 -14.67
CA ALA A 87 3.43 -6.12 -15.09
C ALA A 87 3.43 -6.64 -16.55
N ALA A 88 2.40 -7.43 -16.92
CA ALA A 88 2.20 -7.90 -18.28
C ALA A 88 2.01 -6.75 -19.28
N SER A 89 1.26 -5.70 -18.91
CA SER A 89 1.05 -4.52 -19.76
C SER A 89 2.34 -3.76 -20.07
N LEU A 90 3.32 -3.80 -19.15
CA LEU A 90 4.65 -3.23 -19.38
C LEU A 90 5.59 -4.18 -20.15
N GLY A 91 5.19 -5.44 -20.36
CA GLY A 91 6.01 -6.49 -20.97
C GLY A 91 7.17 -6.91 -20.07
N VAL A 92 7.02 -6.85 -18.75
CA VAL A 92 8.01 -7.21 -17.74
C VAL A 92 7.66 -8.56 -17.15
N GLU A 93 8.67 -9.43 -16.95
CA GLU A 93 8.50 -10.69 -16.22
C GLU A 93 8.01 -10.41 -14.81
N HIS A 94 7.02 -11.17 -14.34
CA HIS A 94 6.46 -11.03 -13.00
C HIS A 94 6.57 -12.36 -12.23
N LEU A 95 7.22 -12.31 -11.09
CA LEU A 95 7.35 -13.43 -10.17
C LEU A 95 6.52 -13.17 -8.92
N VAL A 96 5.62 -14.08 -8.58
CA VAL A 96 4.90 -14.09 -7.32
C VAL A 96 5.59 -15.02 -6.35
N VAL A 97 6.02 -14.51 -5.21
CA VAL A 97 6.69 -15.28 -4.16
C VAL A 97 5.81 -15.37 -2.93
N ASN A 98 5.64 -16.58 -2.39
CA ASN A 98 4.94 -16.78 -1.13
C ASN A 98 5.92 -16.50 0.03
N THR A 99 5.66 -15.44 0.77
CA THR A 99 6.44 -15.09 1.96
C THR A 99 5.64 -15.45 3.22
N ARG A 100 6.35 -15.74 4.32
CA ARG A 100 5.76 -16.23 5.58
C ARG A 100 6.14 -15.32 6.74
N GLU A 101 5.70 -14.07 6.67
CA GLU A 101 6.02 -13.09 7.71
C GLU A 101 5.45 -13.48 9.08
N LEU A 102 4.32 -14.21 9.09
CA LEU A 102 3.70 -14.70 10.33
C LEU A 102 4.51 -15.79 11.04
N ASP A 103 5.39 -16.50 10.34
CA ASP A 103 6.32 -17.45 10.96
C ASP A 103 7.39 -16.74 11.80
N ASN A 104 7.55 -15.42 11.63
CA ASN A 104 8.43 -14.62 12.47
C ASN A 104 7.69 -14.14 13.73
N PRO A 105 8.03 -14.64 14.94
CA PRO A 105 7.36 -14.25 16.18
C PRO A 105 7.43 -12.74 16.46
N ASN A 106 8.52 -12.09 16.03
CA ASN A 106 8.69 -10.65 16.18
C ASN A 106 7.69 -9.86 15.32
N TYR A 107 7.26 -10.40 14.18
CA TYR A 107 6.20 -9.82 13.38
C TYR A 107 4.81 -10.17 13.92
N ALA A 108 4.56 -11.45 14.22
CA ALA A 108 3.27 -11.98 14.65
C ALA A 108 2.78 -11.36 15.97
N SER A 109 3.70 -11.00 16.87
CA SER A 109 3.38 -10.29 18.13
C SER A 109 2.92 -8.84 17.93
N ASN A 110 3.01 -8.32 16.70
CA ASN A 110 2.54 -6.99 16.29
C ASN A 110 3.14 -5.83 17.11
N PRO A 111 4.46 -5.74 17.25
CA PRO A 111 5.10 -4.62 17.91
C PRO A 111 4.99 -3.34 17.08
N LYS A 112 5.36 -2.20 17.66
CA LYS A 112 5.34 -0.90 16.96
C LYS A 112 6.23 -0.88 15.71
N ASP A 113 7.33 -1.63 15.74
CA ASP A 113 8.31 -1.76 14.68
C ASP A 113 8.10 -3.00 13.78
N ARG A 114 6.91 -3.65 13.84
CA ARG A 114 6.59 -4.83 13.01
C ARG A 114 6.94 -4.66 11.53
N CYS A 115 6.80 -3.41 10.99
CA CYS A 115 7.13 -3.13 9.59
C CYS A 115 8.62 -3.31 9.28
N TYR A 116 9.51 -3.15 10.27
CA TYR A 116 10.92 -3.48 10.12
C TYR A 116 11.11 -4.98 9.88
N PHE A 117 10.50 -5.83 10.71
CA PHE A 117 10.60 -7.29 10.57
C PHE A 117 10.02 -7.78 9.25
N CYS A 118 8.83 -7.29 8.86
CA CYS A 118 8.22 -7.60 7.58
C CYS A 118 9.13 -7.22 6.41
N LYS A 119 9.65 -6.00 6.39
CA LYS A 119 10.49 -5.51 5.30
C LYS A 119 11.87 -6.16 5.30
N SER A 120 12.44 -6.50 6.45
CA SER A 120 13.69 -7.26 6.53
C SER A 120 13.54 -8.64 5.91
N THR A 121 12.47 -9.37 6.23
CA THR A 121 12.18 -10.67 5.61
C THR A 121 12.03 -10.52 4.09
N LEU A 122 11.14 -9.62 3.65
CA LEU A 122 10.89 -9.37 2.23
C LEU A 122 12.18 -9.03 1.46
N TYR A 123 12.92 -8.03 1.92
CA TYR A 123 14.11 -7.58 1.17
C TYR A 123 15.24 -8.59 1.22
N SER A 124 15.37 -9.40 2.28
CA SER A 124 16.31 -10.53 2.31
C SER A 124 15.99 -11.58 1.25
N ASP A 125 14.70 -11.92 1.09
CA ASP A 125 14.25 -12.83 0.04
C ASP A 125 14.47 -12.25 -1.35
N LEU A 126 14.15 -10.97 -1.56
CA LEU A 126 14.36 -10.30 -2.85
C LEU A 126 15.86 -10.19 -3.20
N ALA A 127 16.72 -9.90 -2.23
CA ALA A 127 18.17 -9.85 -2.44
C ALA A 127 18.73 -11.23 -2.80
N ARG A 128 18.26 -12.31 -2.15
CA ARG A 128 18.61 -13.69 -2.50
C ARG A 128 18.18 -14.02 -3.93
N ILE A 129 16.92 -13.73 -4.30
CA ILE A 129 16.39 -13.96 -5.65
C ILE A 129 17.17 -13.16 -6.69
N ALA A 130 17.49 -11.90 -6.39
CA ALA A 130 18.30 -11.05 -7.27
C ALA A 130 19.69 -11.67 -7.51
N GLY A 131 20.36 -12.13 -6.46
CA GLY A 131 21.65 -12.80 -6.57
C GLY A 131 21.59 -14.12 -7.35
N GLU A 132 20.58 -14.96 -7.10
CA GLU A 132 20.39 -16.25 -7.80
C GLU A 132 20.08 -16.06 -9.30
N LYS A 133 19.34 -15.01 -9.66
CA LYS A 133 18.94 -14.71 -11.04
C LYS A 133 19.89 -13.74 -11.75
N GLY A 134 20.90 -13.19 -11.07
CA GLY A 134 21.90 -12.27 -11.64
C GLY A 134 21.39 -10.85 -11.86
N TYR A 135 20.41 -10.36 -11.07
CA TYR A 135 20.00 -8.96 -11.06
C TYR A 135 20.94 -8.11 -10.22
N ALA A 136 21.31 -6.94 -10.73
CA ALA A 136 22.32 -6.07 -10.13
C ALA A 136 21.82 -5.34 -8.87
N CYS A 137 20.52 -5.06 -8.77
CA CYS A 137 19.94 -4.35 -7.63
C CYS A 137 18.49 -4.76 -7.35
N VAL A 138 18.06 -4.47 -6.12
CA VAL A 138 16.65 -4.49 -5.72
C VAL A 138 16.16 -3.05 -5.66
N VAL A 139 15.00 -2.77 -6.30
CA VAL A 139 14.36 -1.45 -6.35
C VAL A 139 13.05 -1.49 -5.60
N ASP A 140 12.69 -0.42 -4.88
CA ASP A 140 11.37 -0.26 -4.27
C ASP A 140 10.70 1.07 -4.65
N GLY A 141 9.42 1.21 -4.28
CA GLY A 141 8.62 2.41 -4.52
C GLY A 141 8.58 3.39 -3.34
N ALA A 142 9.54 3.36 -2.40
CA ALA A 142 9.55 4.34 -1.31
C ALA A 142 9.75 5.76 -1.84
N ASN A 143 8.92 6.71 -1.39
CA ASN A 143 8.93 8.10 -1.84
C ASN A 143 9.40 9.05 -0.74
N LYS A 144 9.57 10.35 -1.05
CA LYS A 144 10.08 11.37 -0.12
C LYS A 144 9.22 11.53 1.14
N ASP A 145 7.89 11.46 1.02
CA ASP A 145 6.99 11.69 2.15
C ASP A 145 7.09 10.57 3.20
N ASP A 146 7.65 9.43 2.79
CA ASP A 146 7.98 8.34 3.72
C ASP A 146 9.15 8.70 4.66
N GLU A 147 9.90 9.79 4.43
CA GLU A 147 11.05 10.20 5.25
C GLU A 147 10.67 10.90 6.56
N GLY A 148 9.54 11.61 6.56
CA GLY A 148 9.05 12.36 7.72
C GLY A 148 8.22 11.56 8.72
N ASP A 149 7.87 10.31 8.41
CA ASP A 149 7.01 9.45 9.21
C ASP A 149 7.83 8.36 9.93
N TYR A 150 7.29 7.85 11.06
CA TYR A 150 7.85 6.67 11.72
C TYR A 150 7.63 5.43 10.85
N ARG A 151 8.62 5.13 10.01
CA ARG A 151 8.58 3.98 9.08
C ARG A 151 9.77 3.05 9.27
N PRO A 152 9.71 2.15 10.26
CA PRO A 152 10.82 1.24 10.56
C PRO A 152 11.22 0.36 9.38
N GLY A 153 10.33 0.10 8.41
CA GLY A 153 10.66 -0.65 7.19
C GLY A 153 11.70 0.02 6.28
N ARG A 154 11.88 1.34 6.34
CA ARG A 154 12.96 2.03 5.59
C ARG A 154 14.35 1.70 6.10
N LYS A 155 14.48 1.45 7.40
CA LYS A 155 15.74 1.01 7.99
C LYS A 155 16.17 -0.32 7.36
N ALA A 156 15.23 -1.27 7.23
CA ALA A 156 15.49 -2.56 6.58
C ALA A 156 15.93 -2.39 5.11
N ALA A 157 15.25 -1.52 4.33
CA ALA A 157 15.61 -1.24 2.94
C ALA A 157 17.05 -0.71 2.83
N LYS A 158 17.43 0.24 3.68
CA LYS A 158 18.78 0.82 3.71
C LYS A 158 19.85 -0.19 4.09
N GLU A 159 19.59 -1.02 5.11
CA GLU A 159 20.51 -2.04 5.59
C GLU A 159 20.79 -3.12 4.51
N LEU A 160 19.80 -3.41 3.66
CA LEU A 160 19.88 -4.41 2.59
C LEU A 160 20.20 -3.81 1.21
N GLY A 161 20.61 -2.53 1.14
CA GLY A 161 21.04 -1.90 -0.10
C GLY A 161 19.95 -1.72 -1.16
N VAL A 162 18.68 -1.64 -0.75
CA VAL A 162 17.56 -1.42 -1.67
C VAL A 162 17.60 -0.01 -2.24
N VAL A 163 17.46 0.12 -3.55
CA VAL A 163 17.43 1.40 -4.26
C VAL A 163 15.99 1.94 -4.26
N SER A 164 15.79 3.14 -3.74
CA SER A 164 14.49 3.82 -3.69
C SER A 164 14.52 5.05 -4.62
N PRO A 165 14.30 4.91 -5.93
CA PRO A 165 14.52 5.99 -6.90
C PRO A 165 13.64 7.21 -6.63
N LEU A 166 12.38 7.02 -6.21
CA LEU A 166 11.46 8.12 -5.90
C LEU A 166 11.95 8.94 -4.71
N SER A 167 12.43 8.27 -3.65
CA SER A 167 13.00 8.95 -2.47
C SER A 167 14.31 9.66 -2.83
N LEU A 168 15.21 9.01 -3.59
CA LEU A 168 16.49 9.58 -4.01
C LEU A 168 16.32 10.82 -4.89
N ALA A 169 15.31 10.85 -5.75
CA ALA A 169 14.94 12.01 -6.55
C ALA A 169 14.12 13.07 -5.78
N GLY A 170 13.77 12.80 -4.52
CA GLY A 170 12.95 13.70 -3.72
C GLY A 170 11.49 13.82 -4.18
N VAL A 171 10.97 12.80 -4.89
CA VAL A 171 9.59 12.74 -5.41
C VAL A 171 8.62 12.42 -4.27
N GLY A 172 7.66 13.31 -4.02
CA GLY A 172 6.60 13.14 -3.02
C GLY A 172 5.35 12.49 -3.60
N LYS A 173 4.39 12.14 -2.72
CA LYS A 173 3.17 11.38 -3.09
C LYS A 173 2.29 12.08 -4.15
N ALA A 174 2.16 13.39 -4.09
CA ALA A 174 1.39 14.13 -5.09
C ALA A 174 2.05 14.01 -6.47
N GLU A 175 3.36 14.23 -6.54
CA GLU A 175 4.14 14.13 -7.77
C GLU A 175 4.20 12.70 -8.32
N VAL A 176 4.22 11.66 -7.46
CA VAL A 176 4.07 10.26 -7.87
C VAL A 176 2.78 10.07 -8.66
N ARG A 177 1.66 10.63 -8.20
CA ARG A 177 0.36 10.53 -8.89
C ARG A 177 0.35 11.30 -10.21
N ASP A 178 0.96 12.48 -10.26
CA ASP A 178 1.07 13.28 -11.49
C ASP A 178 1.92 12.55 -12.53
N LEU A 179 3.06 11.98 -12.14
CA LEU A 179 3.91 11.15 -13.00
C LEU A 179 3.21 9.87 -13.46
N ALA A 180 2.49 9.20 -12.56
CA ALA A 180 1.73 8.00 -12.89
C ALA A 180 0.60 8.31 -13.89
N ARG A 181 -0.09 9.45 -13.73
CA ARG A 181 -1.09 9.93 -14.70
C ARG A 181 -0.47 10.29 -16.04
N TYR A 182 0.67 10.99 -16.02
CA TYR A 182 1.40 11.38 -17.22
C TYR A 182 1.84 10.17 -18.07
N LEU A 183 2.16 9.05 -17.39
CA LEU A 183 2.49 7.76 -18.02
C LEU A 183 1.27 6.88 -18.31
N ASP A 184 0.04 7.39 -18.14
CA ASP A 184 -1.21 6.63 -18.30
C ASP A 184 -1.26 5.33 -17.48
N LEU A 185 -0.60 5.30 -16.32
CA LEU A 185 -0.62 4.13 -15.45
C LEU A 185 -2.01 3.98 -14.81
N PRO A 186 -2.67 2.81 -14.91
CA PRO A 186 -4.01 2.61 -14.37
C PRO A 186 -4.09 2.73 -12.84
N THR A 187 -2.95 2.79 -12.18
CA THR A 187 -2.83 2.89 -10.71
C THR A 187 -2.76 4.33 -10.20
N TRP A 188 -2.81 5.36 -11.07
CA TRP A 188 -2.56 6.76 -10.70
C TRP A 188 -3.53 7.29 -9.62
N ASP A 189 -4.79 6.89 -9.63
CA ASP A 189 -5.82 7.29 -8.68
C ASP A 189 -6.09 6.24 -7.58
N LYS A 190 -5.34 5.12 -7.62
CA LYS A 190 -5.53 4.01 -6.67
C LYS A 190 -5.36 4.50 -5.24
N PRO A 191 -6.33 4.19 -4.35
CA PRO A 191 -6.18 4.51 -2.93
C PRO A 191 -4.97 3.82 -2.30
N ALA A 192 -4.36 4.45 -1.29
CA ALA A 192 -3.29 3.81 -0.53
C ALA A 192 -3.83 2.57 0.18
N LEU A 193 -3.36 1.39 -0.22
CA LEU A 193 -3.68 0.12 0.41
C LEU A 193 -2.60 -0.18 1.45
N ALA A 194 -2.91 0.08 2.72
CA ALA A 194 -2.07 -0.41 3.80
C ALA A 194 -2.33 -1.91 4.01
N CYS A 195 -1.28 -2.69 4.34
CA CYS A 195 -1.40 -4.13 4.60
C CYS A 195 -2.43 -4.43 5.69
N LEU A 196 -3.08 -5.58 5.63
CA LEU A 196 -4.15 -5.96 6.57
C LEU A 196 -3.69 -5.97 8.04
N SER A 197 -2.41 -6.19 8.31
CA SER A 197 -1.86 -6.12 9.67
C SER A 197 -2.03 -4.75 10.33
N SER A 198 -2.22 -3.68 9.54
CA SER A 198 -2.53 -2.35 10.09
C SER A 198 -3.92 -2.24 10.72
N ARG A 199 -4.76 -3.27 10.60
CA ARG A 199 -6.10 -3.32 11.21
C ARG A 199 -6.06 -3.76 12.67
N PHE A 200 -4.91 -4.19 13.15
CA PHE A 200 -4.72 -4.72 14.50
C PHE A 200 -4.04 -3.67 15.39
N PRO A 201 -4.59 -3.36 16.59
CA PRO A 201 -3.88 -2.55 17.57
C PRO A 201 -2.51 -3.13 17.89
N TYR A 202 -1.51 -2.28 18.09
CA TYR A 202 -0.18 -2.72 18.49
C TYR A 202 -0.22 -3.58 19.74
N GLY A 203 0.54 -4.69 19.74
CA GLY A 203 0.58 -5.68 20.83
C GLY A 203 -0.53 -6.73 20.75
N GLN A 204 -1.51 -6.59 19.86
CA GLN A 204 -2.47 -7.66 19.59
C GLN A 204 -1.87 -8.62 18.55
N ALA A 205 -1.68 -9.89 18.94
CA ALA A 205 -1.14 -10.91 18.05
C ALA A 205 -1.95 -11.04 16.75
N ILE A 206 -1.22 -11.09 15.64
CA ILE A 206 -1.75 -11.28 14.29
C ILE A 206 -1.70 -12.78 14.00
N THR A 207 -2.81 -13.35 13.51
CA THR A 207 -2.89 -14.74 13.07
C THR A 207 -3.54 -14.82 11.69
N PRO A 208 -3.30 -15.92 10.92
CA PRO A 208 -3.94 -16.12 9.62
C PRO A 208 -5.47 -16.01 9.67
N GLU A 209 -6.10 -16.61 10.72
CA GLU A 209 -7.55 -16.61 10.88
C GLU A 209 -8.11 -15.20 11.05
N LYS A 210 -7.45 -14.36 11.89
CA LYS A 210 -7.86 -12.98 12.12
C LYS A 210 -7.64 -12.11 10.87
N LEU A 211 -6.55 -12.34 10.14
CA LEU A 211 -6.32 -11.65 8.85
C LEU A 211 -7.39 -12.00 7.84
N ALA A 212 -7.72 -13.30 7.69
CA ALA A 212 -8.78 -13.76 6.81
C ALA A 212 -10.16 -13.19 7.22
N GLN A 213 -10.42 -13.06 8.51
CA GLN A 213 -11.64 -12.44 9.05
C GLN A 213 -11.77 -10.98 8.61
N VAL A 214 -10.69 -10.20 8.77
CA VAL A 214 -10.64 -8.80 8.33
C VAL A 214 -10.72 -8.68 6.81
N ALA A 215 -10.01 -9.55 6.07
CA ALA A 215 -10.02 -9.55 4.61
C ALA A 215 -11.45 -9.74 4.07
N ARG A 216 -12.17 -10.78 4.54
CA ARG A 216 -13.57 -11.04 4.13
C ARG A 216 -14.48 -9.85 4.43
N ALA A 217 -14.32 -9.22 5.59
CA ALA A 217 -15.12 -8.07 5.98
C ALA A 217 -14.85 -6.84 5.08
N GLU A 218 -13.57 -6.52 4.79
CA GLU A 218 -13.23 -5.41 3.89
C GLU A 218 -13.60 -5.69 2.44
N GLU A 219 -13.46 -6.93 1.97
CA GLU A 219 -13.87 -7.35 0.62
C GLU A 219 -15.37 -7.19 0.41
N PHE A 220 -16.20 -7.63 1.38
CA PHE A 220 -17.63 -7.37 1.36
C PHE A 220 -17.93 -5.87 1.25
N MET A 221 -17.33 -5.03 2.07
CA MET A 221 -17.56 -3.58 2.02
C MET A 221 -17.16 -2.99 0.66
N ARG A 222 -16.03 -3.44 0.08
CA ARG A 222 -15.60 -2.99 -1.25
C ARG A 222 -16.54 -3.46 -2.36
N SER A 223 -17.03 -4.70 -2.31
CA SER A 223 -18.01 -5.22 -3.28
C SER A 223 -19.32 -4.42 -3.29
N ARG A 224 -19.65 -3.79 -2.14
CA ARG A 224 -20.77 -2.85 -2.03
C ARG A 224 -20.42 -1.46 -2.54
N GLY A 225 -19.19 -1.21 -3.02
CA GLY A 225 -18.77 0.08 -3.60
C GLY A 225 -18.26 1.10 -2.58
N TYR A 226 -17.96 0.71 -1.32
CA TYR A 226 -17.28 1.58 -0.38
C TYR A 226 -15.84 1.81 -0.81
N LYS A 227 -15.47 3.07 -1.06
CA LYS A 227 -14.15 3.44 -1.59
C LYS A 227 -13.08 3.50 -0.50
N GLN A 228 -13.43 4.08 0.64
CA GLN A 228 -12.54 4.20 1.80
C GLN A 228 -13.09 3.41 2.96
N VAL A 229 -12.55 2.22 3.20
CA VAL A 229 -13.00 1.33 4.26
C VAL A 229 -11.82 0.70 5.01
N ARG A 230 -11.96 0.60 6.32
CA ARG A 230 -11.09 -0.19 7.19
C ARG A 230 -11.94 -0.92 8.22
N VAL A 231 -11.71 -2.22 8.37
CA VAL A 231 -12.29 -3.01 9.44
C VAL A 231 -11.21 -3.30 10.48
N ARG A 232 -11.22 -2.55 11.59
CA ARG A 232 -10.26 -2.73 12.67
C ARG A 232 -10.68 -3.88 13.56
N HIS A 233 -9.72 -4.76 13.84
CA HIS A 233 -9.92 -5.94 14.66
C HIS A 233 -9.66 -5.65 16.14
N HIS A 234 -10.70 -5.59 16.96
CA HIS A 234 -10.60 -5.41 18.41
C HIS A 234 -11.13 -6.65 19.14
N GLY A 235 -10.44 -7.80 18.95
CA GLY A 235 -10.91 -9.08 19.50
C GLY A 235 -12.19 -9.53 18.80
N GLU A 236 -13.30 -9.56 19.53
CA GLU A 236 -14.61 -9.95 19.00
C GLU A 236 -15.33 -8.82 18.25
N ILE A 237 -14.78 -7.60 18.25
CA ILE A 237 -15.43 -6.41 17.69
C ILE A 237 -14.79 -6.05 16.35
N ALA A 238 -15.60 -5.92 15.31
CA ALA A 238 -15.26 -5.19 14.10
C ALA A 238 -15.55 -3.70 14.30
N ARG A 239 -14.52 -2.85 14.35
CA ARG A 239 -14.69 -1.40 14.30
C ARG A 239 -14.57 -0.94 12.86
N LEU A 240 -15.69 -0.58 12.24
CA LEU A 240 -15.78 -0.16 10.86
C LEU A 240 -15.47 1.33 10.74
N GLU A 241 -14.49 1.69 9.94
CA GLU A 241 -14.17 3.05 9.51
C GLU A 241 -14.52 3.17 8.02
N VAL A 242 -15.37 4.12 7.63
CA VAL A 242 -15.70 4.44 6.23
C VAL A 242 -15.39 5.90 5.94
N GLY A 243 -15.29 6.26 4.66
CA GLY A 243 -15.09 7.65 4.25
C GLY A 243 -16.19 8.56 4.80
N SER A 244 -15.87 9.82 5.09
CA SER A 244 -16.83 10.78 5.68
C SER A 244 -18.11 10.93 4.85
N GLY A 245 -18.01 10.91 3.53
CA GLY A 245 -19.16 10.96 2.62
C GLY A 245 -19.96 9.66 2.52
N GLU A 246 -19.49 8.57 3.15
CA GLU A 246 -20.13 7.25 3.12
C GLU A 246 -20.78 6.87 4.46
N MET A 247 -20.67 7.72 5.48
CA MET A 247 -21.17 7.45 6.84
C MET A 247 -22.69 7.25 6.91
N GLU A 248 -23.46 8.14 6.29
CA GLU A 248 -24.92 8.05 6.27
C GLU A 248 -25.38 6.76 5.58
N ARG A 249 -24.74 6.42 4.46
CA ARG A 249 -24.99 5.18 3.74
C ARG A 249 -24.68 3.95 4.59
N ALA A 250 -23.53 3.94 5.27
CA ALA A 250 -23.14 2.84 6.15
C ALA A 250 -24.15 2.65 7.30
N PHE A 251 -24.65 3.75 7.84
CA PHE A 251 -25.70 3.69 8.86
C PHE A 251 -27.05 3.18 8.30
N ALA A 252 -27.42 3.59 7.09
CA ALA A 252 -28.63 3.11 6.42
C ALA A 252 -28.55 1.59 6.12
N GLU A 253 -27.38 1.09 5.70
CA GLU A 253 -27.12 -0.32 5.40
C GLU A 253 -26.69 -1.15 6.64
N ARG A 254 -26.78 -0.61 7.86
CA ARG A 254 -26.23 -1.18 9.09
C ARG A 254 -26.62 -2.63 9.39
N GLU A 255 -27.84 -3.02 9.06
CA GLU A 255 -28.36 -4.37 9.33
C GLU A 255 -27.65 -5.42 8.45
N GLU A 256 -27.53 -5.14 7.17
CA GLU A 256 -26.82 -6.00 6.21
C GLU A 256 -25.33 -6.04 6.53
N ILE A 257 -24.69 -4.89 6.78
CA ILE A 257 -23.29 -4.79 7.15
C ILE A 257 -23.02 -5.59 8.43
N SER A 258 -23.87 -5.42 9.47
CA SER A 258 -23.72 -6.15 10.71
C SER A 258 -23.83 -7.67 10.50
N ALA A 259 -24.81 -8.11 9.72
CA ALA A 259 -25.00 -9.53 9.42
C ALA A 259 -23.79 -10.14 8.71
N GLN A 260 -23.28 -9.45 7.68
CA GLN A 260 -22.14 -9.95 6.90
C GLN A 260 -20.81 -9.93 7.67
N LEU A 261 -20.55 -8.90 8.48
CA LEU A 261 -19.36 -8.86 9.30
C LEU A 261 -19.40 -9.93 10.41
N LYS A 262 -20.57 -10.27 10.93
CA LYS A 262 -20.76 -11.43 11.83
C LYS A 262 -20.49 -12.76 11.11
N THR A 263 -20.94 -12.89 9.86
CA THR A 263 -20.61 -14.06 9.04
C THR A 263 -19.10 -14.18 8.78
N ALA A 264 -18.40 -13.04 8.69
CA ALA A 264 -16.94 -13.02 8.62
C ALA A 264 -16.26 -13.50 9.92
N GLY A 265 -17.01 -13.62 11.04
CA GLY A 265 -16.56 -14.20 12.31
C GLY A 265 -16.48 -13.21 13.47
N PHE A 266 -16.95 -11.95 13.31
CA PHE A 266 -17.03 -11.00 14.41
C PHE A 266 -18.32 -11.21 15.24
N LEU A 267 -18.23 -11.04 16.55
CA LEU A 267 -19.41 -11.11 17.43
C LEU A 267 -20.17 -9.78 17.44
N TYR A 268 -19.43 -8.68 17.44
CA TYR A 268 -19.98 -7.33 17.46
C TYR A 268 -19.46 -6.48 16.29
N VAL A 269 -20.28 -5.54 15.85
CA VAL A 269 -19.91 -4.57 14.81
C VAL A 269 -20.21 -3.17 15.33
N ALA A 270 -19.21 -2.30 15.30
CA ALA A 270 -19.30 -0.91 15.70
C ALA A 270 -18.90 0.00 14.54
N LEU A 271 -19.63 1.07 14.29
CA LEU A 271 -19.26 2.12 13.35
C LEU A 271 -18.47 3.19 14.10
N ASP A 272 -17.27 3.52 13.61
CA ASP A 272 -16.49 4.62 14.15
C ASP A 272 -17.09 5.95 13.72
N LEU A 273 -17.52 6.76 14.67
CA LEU A 273 -18.16 8.05 14.40
C LEU A 273 -17.20 9.09 13.80
N ALA A 274 -15.90 8.92 13.95
CA ALA A 274 -14.90 9.77 13.31
C ALA A 274 -14.66 9.40 11.84
N GLY A 275 -15.14 8.23 11.42
CA GLY A 275 -14.90 7.69 10.08
C GLY A 275 -13.43 7.35 9.83
N TYR A 276 -13.09 7.16 8.55
CA TYR A 276 -11.72 6.86 8.15
C TYR A 276 -10.82 8.08 8.28
N THR A 277 -9.76 7.92 9.07
CA THR A 277 -8.69 8.93 9.21
C THR A 277 -7.33 8.28 8.93
N PRO A 278 -6.54 8.80 7.97
CA PRO A 278 -5.18 8.32 7.73
C PRO A 278 -4.35 8.34 9.01
N GLY A 279 -3.61 7.26 9.29
CA GLY A 279 -2.73 7.20 10.46
C GLY A 279 -3.44 6.98 11.81
N SER A 280 -4.75 6.73 11.85
CA SER A 280 -5.52 6.53 13.10
C SER A 280 -4.94 5.46 14.03
N LEU A 281 -4.28 4.42 13.49
CA LEU A 281 -3.57 3.41 14.28
C LEU A 281 -2.44 4.02 15.13
N ASN A 282 -1.74 5.03 14.60
CA ASN A 282 -0.61 5.67 15.26
C ASN A 282 -1.04 6.64 16.39
N ALA A 283 -2.33 6.98 16.48
CA ALA A 283 -2.85 7.79 17.59
C ALA A 283 -2.58 7.13 18.95
N ALA A 284 -2.56 5.80 19.01
CA ALA A 284 -2.21 5.03 20.21
C ALA A 284 -0.72 5.12 20.60
N LEU A 285 0.16 5.58 19.70
CA LEU A 285 1.60 5.73 20.00
C LEU A 285 1.92 6.98 20.83
N GLY A 286 0.94 7.87 21.03
CA GLY A 286 1.13 9.16 21.70
C GLY A 286 1.93 10.11 20.79
N GLN A 287 1.50 11.36 20.67
CA GLN A 287 2.36 12.38 20.06
C GLN A 287 3.58 12.58 21.00
N PRO A 288 4.82 12.57 20.51
CA PRO A 288 5.97 12.91 21.35
C PRO A 288 5.73 14.32 21.91
N GLY A 289 5.50 14.44 23.21
CA GLY A 289 5.36 15.70 23.92
C GLY A 289 4.00 16.07 24.54
N LYS A 290 2.91 15.34 24.29
CA LYS A 290 1.67 15.55 25.07
C LYS A 290 1.60 14.56 26.22
N LYS A 291 1.97 15.04 27.44
CA LYS A 291 1.68 14.32 28.69
C LYS A 291 0.17 14.04 28.75
N ALA A 292 -0.19 12.78 29.01
CA ALA A 292 -1.58 12.40 29.24
C ALA A 292 -2.20 13.38 30.23
N LYS A 293 -3.27 14.08 29.85
CA LYS A 293 -4.08 14.84 30.81
C LYS A 293 -4.58 13.82 31.83
N LYS A 294 -4.10 13.95 33.07
CA LYS A 294 -4.62 13.22 34.22
C LYS A 294 -6.13 13.45 34.25
N LEU A 295 -6.92 12.42 34.00
CA LEU A 295 -8.34 12.46 34.28
C LEU A 295 -8.49 12.83 35.75
N LEU A 296 -9.23 13.90 36.01
CA LEU A 296 -9.60 14.28 37.38
C LEU A 296 -10.38 13.10 38.00
N PRO A 297 -10.14 12.79 39.30
CA PRO A 297 -10.90 11.75 39.98
C PRO A 297 -12.37 12.17 39.96
N VAL A 298 -13.24 11.25 39.57
CA VAL A 298 -14.68 11.37 39.74
C VAL A 298 -14.93 11.30 41.25
N VAL A 299 -15.31 12.45 41.80
CA VAL A 299 -15.78 12.52 43.19
C VAL A 299 -17.19 11.93 43.21
N GLY A 300 -17.35 10.77 43.85
CA GLY A 300 -18.64 10.16 44.14
C GLY A 300 -19.40 10.92 45.24
#